data_57f0d4ce0acb9cf8a7ffe77da5bc1dea
#
_entry.id   57f0d4ce0acb9cf8a7ffe77da5bc1dea
#
_cell.length_a   1.000
_cell.length_b   1.000
_cell.length_c   1.000
_cell.angle_alpha   90.00
_cell.angle_beta   90.00
_cell.angle_gamma   90.00
#
_symmetry.space_group_name_H-M   'P 1'
#
loop_
_entity.id
_entity.type
_entity.pdbx_description
1 polymer ?
#
loop_
_entity_poly.entity_id
_entity_poly.type
_entity_poly.pdbx_seq_one_letter_code
_entity_poly.pdbx_strand_id
1 'polypeptide(L)'
;MSDTGVVRRLTEFSHGAGCGCKLGPAQLGEVLAAVTPPSHPDLLVGTDTGDDAAVWRLSADRALVATTDFFTPIVDDPGTWGAIAATNAVSDVYAMGGTPLFALNLVCWPSEQLGPDVLAAVLEGGAGVGRRCGFAVVGGHTIDDPEPKYGLAVVGEVHPDRVLTNAGLRPGDELVLTKPLGIGVTTTAVKRGVPADVDAAVAVMTTPNDDAAAAARGAGATGCTDVTGYGLLGHLTKMTVASGVDAHVDVAAVPLLGGVRELVADGVVPGGTLRNRAWIDDRIVAGSAGEEDLLVLSDAQTSGGLLFGAAPGRGDAAVAWLRGRGYDAARIGTVTEGTGLVRL
;
A
#
# COMPACT_ATOMS: atom_id res chain seq x y z
N MET A 1 38.94 10.54 -24.03
CA MET A 1 38.96 9.24 -23.40
C MET A 1 37.49 8.89 -23.19
N SER A 2 36.96 7.99 -23.99
CA SER A 2 35.56 7.61 -24.00
C SER A 2 35.23 6.86 -22.71
N ASP A 3 34.48 7.52 -21.86
CA ASP A 3 33.83 6.88 -20.70
C ASP A 3 32.89 5.81 -21.27
N THR A 4 33.27 4.55 -21.09
CA THR A 4 32.38 3.42 -21.38
C THR A 4 31.29 3.47 -20.32
N GLY A 5 30.21 4.16 -20.65
CA GLY A 5 29.08 4.38 -19.77
C GLY A 5 28.53 3.06 -19.25
N VAL A 6 28.94 2.69 -18.05
CA VAL A 6 28.22 1.73 -17.24
C VAL A 6 26.88 2.37 -16.91
N VAL A 7 25.83 1.94 -17.59
CA VAL A 7 24.45 2.37 -17.27
C VAL A 7 24.16 1.87 -15.86
N ARG A 8 24.24 2.76 -14.87
CA ARG A 8 23.89 2.43 -13.48
C ARG A 8 22.40 2.17 -13.39
N ARG A 9 22.02 1.06 -12.79
CA ARG A 9 20.62 0.74 -12.54
C ARG A 9 20.06 1.63 -11.42
N LEU A 10 18.82 2.09 -11.54
CA LEU A 10 18.18 2.93 -10.53
C LEU A 10 18.13 2.22 -9.16
N THR A 11 17.89 0.92 -9.15
CA THR A 11 17.85 0.12 -7.92
C THR A 11 19.20 0.03 -7.19
N GLU A 12 20.33 0.33 -7.85
CA GLU A 12 21.67 0.38 -7.22
C GLU A 12 21.86 1.62 -6.33
N PHE A 13 21.08 2.68 -6.54
CA PHE A 13 21.11 3.88 -5.69
C PHE A 13 20.32 3.72 -4.40
N SER A 14 19.52 2.67 -4.26
CA SER A 14 18.62 2.47 -3.12
C SER A 14 19.22 1.52 -2.09
N HIS A 15 19.25 1.92 -0.81
CA HIS A 15 19.58 1.03 0.30
C HIS A 15 18.47 0.00 0.59
N GLY A 16 17.23 0.29 0.17
CA GLY A 16 16.06 -0.59 0.28
C GLY A 16 15.37 -0.78 -1.07
N ALA A 17 14.06 -0.99 -1.07
CA ALA A 17 13.22 -1.02 -2.27
C ALA A 17 11.79 -0.66 -1.91
N GLY A 18 11.19 0.29 -2.64
CA GLY A 18 9.78 0.66 -2.50
C GLY A 18 9.35 0.96 -1.05
N CYS A 19 8.11 0.60 -0.69
CA CYS A 19 7.55 0.85 0.65
C CYS A 19 8.24 0.08 1.79
N GLY A 20 9.04 -0.94 1.50
CA GLY A 20 9.87 -1.64 2.49
C GLY A 20 10.98 -0.79 3.14
N CYS A 21 11.25 0.42 2.62
CA CYS A 21 12.20 1.39 3.19
C CYS A 21 11.60 2.25 4.31
N LYS A 22 10.29 2.19 4.55
CA LYS A 22 9.63 2.96 5.63
C LYS A 22 10.21 2.57 6.99
N LEU A 23 10.15 3.51 7.96
CA LEU A 23 10.45 3.19 9.35
C LEU A 23 9.60 2.02 9.82
N GLY A 24 10.19 1.15 10.64
CA GLY A 24 9.41 0.04 11.21
C GLY A 24 8.25 0.57 12.06
N PRO A 25 7.11 -0.14 12.11
CA PRO A 25 5.91 0.36 12.80
C PRO A 25 6.12 0.63 14.29
N ALA A 26 6.93 -0.18 14.98
CA ALA A 26 7.28 0.04 16.37
C ALA A 26 8.04 1.36 16.56
N GLN A 27 9.08 1.60 15.75
CA GLN A 27 9.88 2.83 15.82
C GLN A 27 9.05 4.06 15.48
N LEU A 28 8.20 3.99 14.44
CA LEU A 28 7.30 5.09 14.10
C LEU A 28 6.30 5.37 15.22
N GLY A 29 5.76 4.33 15.86
CA GLY A 29 4.87 4.44 17.00
C GLY A 29 5.52 5.17 18.19
N GLU A 30 6.78 4.85 18.52
CA GLU A 30 7.54 5.54 19.57
C GLU A 30 7.73 7.03 19.26
N VAL A 31 8.05 7.38 18.00
CA VAL A 31 8.22 8.77 17.58
C VAL A 31 6.89 9.53 17.69
N LEU A 32 5.80 8.96 17.17
CA LEU A 32 4.48 9.59 17.20
C LEU A 32 3.92 9.73 18.62
N ALA A 33 4.21 8.79 19.51
CA ALA A 33 3.81 8.89 20.92
C ALA A 33 4.47 10.07 21.66
N ALA A 34 5.60 10.59 21.17
CA ALA A 34 6.27 11.77 21.72
C ALA A 34 5.73 13.10 21.13
N VAL A 35 4.85 13.03 20.12
CA VAL A 35 4.25 14.21 19.47
C VAL A 35 2.82 14.40 19.97
N THR A 36 2.46 15.64 20.34
CA THR A 36 1.07 15.94 20.71
C THR A 36 0.15 15.74 19.51
N PRO A 37 -0.88 14.88 19.60
CA PRO A 37 -1.80 14.67 18.49
C PRO A 37 -2.52 15.96 18.09
N PRO A 38 -2.72 16.22 16.79
CA PRO A 38 -3.48 17.38 16.34
C PRO A 38 -4.95 17.23 16.76
N SER A 39 -5.58 18.33 17.19
CA SER A 39 -7.00 18.36 17.50
C SER A 39 -7.63 19.60 16.86
N HIS A 40 -8.65 19.40 16.02
CA HIS A 40 -9.42 20.46 15.39
C HIS A 40 -10.86 19.98 15.11
N PRO A 41 -11.91 20.84 15.25
CA PRO A 41 -13.29 20.44 15.00
C PRO A 41 -13.55 19.92 13.59
N ASP A 42 -12.76 20.36 12.60
CA ASP A 42 -12.86 19.94 11.21
C ASP A 42 -11.93 18.79 10.82
N LEU A 43 -11.05 18.34 11.74
CA LEU A 43 -10.25 17.13 11.53
C LEU A 43 -11.12 15.90 11.79
N LEU A 44 -11.48 15.19 10.71
CA LEU A 44 -12.31 13.96 10.78
C LEU A 44 -11.47 12.71 11.01
N VAL A 45 -10.31 12.64 10.34
CA VAL A 45 -9.32 11.56 10.49
C VAL A 45 -7.94 12.18 10.59
N GLY A 46 -7.23 11.85 11.66
CA GLY A 46 -5.87 12.30 11.95
C GLY A 46 -4.90 11.14 12.09
N THR A 47 -4.00 11.23 13.09
CA THR A 47 -2.94 10.24 13.31
C THR A 47 -3.34 9.11 14.27
N ASP A 48 -4.50 9.21 14.94
CA ASP A 48 -4.85 8.38 16.10
C ASP A 48 -5.09 6.91 15.75
N THR A 49 -5.71 6.63 14.61
CA THR A 49 -6.05 5.29 14.14
C THR A 49 -5.07 4.78 13.08
N GLY A 50 -4.08 5.61 12.69
CA GLY A 50 -3.06 5.27 11.71
C GLY A 50 -3.66 4.94 10.34
N ASP A 51 -4.71 5.66 9.95
CA ASP A 51 -5.34 5.61 8.64
C ASP A 51 -4.39 6.05 7.53
N ASP A 52 -4.75 5.75 6.28
CA ASP A 52 -3.88 5.95 5.12
C ASP A 52 -3.73 7.44 4.75
N ALA A 53 -4.74 8.29 5.07
CA ALA A 53 -4.70 9.71 4.81
C ALA A 53 -5.42 10.53 5.89
N ALA A 54 -5.05 11.81 6.00
CA ALA A 54 -5.80 12.77 6.79
C ALA A 54 -7.10 13.18 6.07
N VAL A 55 -8.18 13.38 6.84
CA VAL A 55 -9.47 13.86 6.32
C VAL A 55 -9.88 15.13 7.03
N TRP A 56 -10.08 16.21 6.26
CA TRP A 56 -10.42 17.54 6.76
C TRP A 56 -11.76 18.01 6.19
N ARG A 57 -12.71 18.33 7.06
CA ARG A 57 -14.03 18.82 6.66
C ARG A 57 -13.96 20.24 6.08
N LEU A 58 -14.58 20.44 4.93
CA LEU A 58 -14.78 21.76 4.31
C LEU A 58 -16.20 22.28 4.50
N SER A 59 -17.19 21.37 4.45
CA SER A 59 -18.61 21.66 4.60
C SER A 59 -19.38 20.45 5.13
N ALA A 60 -20.68 20.51 5.20
CA ALA A 60 -21.51 19.38 5.64
C ALA A 60 -21.42 18.16 4.70
N ASP A 61 -21.11 18.37 3.42
CA ASP A 61 -21.12 17.36 2.35
C ASP A 61 -19.76 17.16 1.68
N ARG A 62 -18.70 17.92 2.07
CA ARG A 62 -17.38 17.86 1.47
C ARG A 62 -16.26 17.80 2.52
N ALA A 63 -15.32 16.91 2.32
CA ALA A 63 -14.07 16.86 3.06
C ALA A 63 -12.90 16.59 2.10
N LEU A 64 -11.74 17.17 2.41
CA LEU A 64 -10.48 16.86 1.71
C LEU A 64 -9.87 15.59 2.31
N VAL A 65 -9.30 14.77 1.43
CA VAL A 65 -8.38 13.69 1.76
C VAL A 65 -7.00 14.14 1.34
N ALA A 66 -6.03 14.11 2.24
CA ALA A 66 -4.65 14.55 1.96
C ALA A 66 -3.65 13.53 2.45
N THR A 67 -2.78 13.10 1.55
CA THR A 67 -1.72 12.12 1.84
C THR A 67 -0.41 12.49 1.17
N THR A 68 0.67 11.83 1.59
CA THR A 68 2.01 11.95 1.01
C THR A 68 2.70 10.60 1.07
N ASP A 69 3.05 10.06 -0.09
CA ASP A 69 3.88 8.84 -0.16
C ASP A 69 4.96 8.97 -1.24
N PHE A 70 6.18 8.58 -0.89
CA PHE A 70 7.34 8.55 -1.78
C PHE A 70 8.34 7.51 -1.32
N PHE A 71 9.09 6.94 -2.25
CA PHE A 71 10.06 5.90 -1.95
C PHE A 71 11.19 5.82 -2.99
N THR A 72 12.21 5.05 -2.68
CA THR A 72 13.36 4.77 -3.53
C THR A 72 13.01 3.81 -4.67
N PRO A 73 13.79 3.76 -5.77
CA PRO A 73 13.52 2.87 -6.90
C PRO A 73 13.31 1.42 -6.50
N ILE A 74 12.25 0.81 -7.05
CA ILE A 74 11.90 -0.60 -6.88
C ILE A 74 12.14 -1.40 -8.17
N VAL A 75 12.19 -0.69 -9.30
CA VAL A 75 12.52 -1.21 -10.64
C VAL A 75 13.51 -0.28 -11.32
N ASP A 76 14.20 -0.76 -12.37
CA ASP A 76 15.24 0.01 -13.05
C ASP A 76 14.70 0.92 -14.18
N ASP A 77 13.53 0.59 -14.77
CA ASP A 77 12.89 1.46 -15.74
C ASP A 77 12.30 2.71 -15.07
N PRO A 78 12.74 3.92 -15.44
CA PRO A 78 12.34 5.15 -14.76
C PRO A 78 10.85 5.47 -14.93
N GLY A 79 10.28 5.22 -16.11
CA GLY A 79 8.87 5.47 -16.37
C GLY A 79 7.97 4.53 -15.54
N THR A 80 8.35 3.27 -15.47
CA THR A 80 7.66 2.26 -14.64
C THR A 80 7.77 2.60 -13.16
N TRP A 81 8.95 2.98 -12.67
CA TRP A 81 9.10 3.42 -11.28
C TRP A 81 8.21 4.63 -10.97
N GLY A 82 8.19 5.64 -11.86
CA GLY A 82 7.31 6.79 -11.74
C GLY A 82 5.83 6.42 -11.68
N ALA A 83 5.40 5.49 -12.53
CA ALA A 83 4.03 4.98 -12.54
C ALA A 83 3.68 4.22 -11.23
N ILE A 84 4.58 3.36 -10.73
CA ILE A 84 4.39 2.63 -9.46
C ILE A 84 4.26 3.62 -8.30
N ALA A 85 5.16 4.62 -8.22
CA ALA A 85 5.16 5.60 -7.13
C ALA A 85 3.87 6.44 -7.11
N ALA A 86 3.38 6.86 -8.27
CA ALA A 86 2.13 7.61 -8.37
C ALA A 86 0.90 6.74 -8.07
N THR A 87 0.89 5.47 -8.53
CA THR A 87 -0.19 4.51 -8.24
C THR A 87 -0.26 4.22 -6.74
N ASN A 88 0.89 4.09 -6.08
CA ASN A 88 0.97 3.90 -4.64
C ASN A 88 0.46 5.13 -3.88
N ALA A 89 0.92 6.32 -4.24
CA ALA A 89 0.53 7.54 -3.52
C ALA A 89 -0.96 7.89 -3.65
N VAL A 90 -1.59 7.63 -4.80
CA VAL A 90 -3.04 7.87 -4.98
C VAL A 90 -3.89 6.80 -4.29
N SER A 91 -3.32 5.64 -3.96
CA SER A 91 -4.02 4.52 -3.32
C SER A 91 -4.62 4.90 -1.98
N ASP A 92 -3.94 5.70 -1.17
CA ASP A 92 -4.43 6.21 0.12
C ASP A 92 -5.76 6.96 -0.03
N VAL A 93 -5.90 7.77 -1.09
CA VAL A 93 -7.16 8.47 -1.35
C VAL A 93 -8.29 7.49 -1.63
N TYR A 94 -8.01 6.43 -2.39
CA TYR A 94 -8.97 5.37 -2.67
C TYR A 94 -9.32 4.55 -1.44
N ALA A 95 -8.34 4.24 -0.59
CA ALA A 95 -8.53 3.52 0.67
C ALA A 95 -9.46 4.27 1.62
N MET A 96 -9.39 5.62 1.63
CA MET A 96 -10.30 6.48 2.40
C MET A 96 -11.68 6.66 1.74
N GLY A 97 -11.98 5.97 0.63
CA GLY A 97 -13.24 6.10 -0.11
C GLY A 97 -13.34 7.35 -0.97
N GLY A 98 -12.26 8.12 -1.10
CA GLY A 98 -12.19 9.39 -1.80
C GLY A 98 -12.00 9.26 -3.31
N THR A 99 -12.04 10.42 -3.98
CA THR A 99 -11.72 10.61 -5.40
C THR A 99 -10.56 11.60 -5.49
N PRO A 100 -9.45 11.28 -6.17
CA PRO A 100 -8.32 12.20 -6.31
C PRO A 100 -8.70 13.42 -7.15
N LEU A 101 -8.19 14.59 -6.77
CA LEU A 101 -8.41 15.86 -7.47
C LEU A 101 -7.15 16.33 -8.20
N PHE A 102 -6.04 16.43 -7.48
CA PHE A 102 -4.74 16.80 -8.02
C PHE A 102 -3.60 16.27 -7.13
N ALA A 103 -2.39 16.33 -7.65
CA ALA A 103 -1.20 15.95 -6.92
C ALA A 103 -0.02 16.90 -7.16
N LEU A 104 0.96 16.86 -6.26
CA LEU A 104 2.25 17.54 -6.36
C LEU A 104 3.37 16.51 -6.34
N ASN A 105 4.36 16.63 -7.23
CA ASN A 105 5.54 15.80 -7.22
C ASN A 105 6.41 16.04 -5.99
N LEU A 106 6.93 14.98 -5.40
CA LEU A 106 7.99 15.00 -4.39
C LEU A 106 9.20 14.29 -4.97
N VAL A 107 10.30 15.00 -5.11
CA VAL A 107 11.50 14.52 -5.82
C VAL A 107 12.75 14.77 -4.98
N CYS A 108 13.48 13.69 -4.68
CA CYS A 108 14.88 13.74 -4.27
C CYS A 108 15.71 13.15 -5.41
N TRP A 109 16.74 13.87 -5.90
CA TRP A 109 17.40 13.48 -7.13
C TRP A 109 18.93 13.69 -7.11
N PRO A 110 19.73 12.66 -7.46
CA PRO A 110 21.18 12.78 -7.54
C PRO A 110 21.60 13.43 -8.88
N SER A 111 21.47 14.75 -8.97
CA SER A 111 21.59 15.53 -10.23
C SER A 111 22.95 15.39 -10.93
N GLU A 112 24.02 15.10 -10.17
CA GLU A 112 25.36 14.86 -10.72
C GLU A 112 25.53 13.45 -11.33
N GLN A 113 24.63 12.49 -10.99
CA GLN A 113 24.76 11.09 -11.35
C GLN A 113 23.69 10.60 -12.32
N LEU A 114 22.50 11.19 -12.26
CA LEU A 114 21.36 10.86 -13.12
C LEU A 114 20.91 12.09 -13.91
N GLY A 115 20.86 11.95 -15.24
CA GLY A 115 20.51 13.02 -16.15
C GLY A 115 19.04 13.46 -16.05
N PRO A 116 18.75 14.67 -16.57
CA PRO A 116 17.39 15.22 -16.54
C PRO A 116 16.39 14.43 -17.40
N ASP A 117 16.83 13.68 -18.38
CA ASP A 117 16.03 12.79 -19.22
C ASP A 117 15.48 11.60 -18.42
N VAL A 118 16.28 11.05 -17.50
CA VAL A 118 15.84 9.99 -16.58
C VAL A 118 14.76 10.52 -15.63
N LEU A 119 14.98 11.71 -15.06
CA LEU A 119 13.96 12.35 -14.20
C LEU A 119 12.68 12.66 -14.99
N ALA A 120 12.80 13.16 -16.21
CA ALA A 120 11.65 13.44 -17.08
C ALA A 120 10.80 12.17 -17.33
N ALA A 121 11.45 11.01 -17.54
CA ALA A 121 10.76 9.74 -17.70
C ALA A 121 10.02 9.31 -16.41
N VAL A 122 10.62 9.52 -15.23
CA VAL A 122 9.95 9.26 -13.93
C VAL A 122 8.71 10.13 -13.78
N LEU A 123 8.83 11.44 -14.03
CA LEU A 123 7.70 12.39 -13.91
C LEU A 123 6.59 12.06 -14.92
N GLU A 124 6.94 11.67 -16.16
CA GLU A 124 5.98 11.26 -17.18
C GLU A 124 5.24 9.98 -16.79
N GLY A 125 5.93 9.02 -16.17
CA GLY A 125 5.30 7.83 -15.58
C GLY A 125 4.22 8.20 -14.55
N GLY A 126 4.53 9.10 -13.63
CA GLY A 126 3.57 9.62 -12.65
C GLY A 126 2.42 10.40 -13.27
N ALA A 127 2.71 11.29 -14.22
CA ALA A 127 1.69 12.05 -14.95
C ALA A 127 0.76 11.12 -15.76
N GLY A 128 1.28 10.02 -16.29
CA GLY A 128 0.50 8.97 -16.97
C GLY A 128 -0.55 8.35 -16.08
N VAL A 129 -0.21 8.08 -14.81
CA VAL A 129 -1.18 7.60 -13.80
C VAL A 129 -2.23 8.67 -13.53
N GLY A 130 -1.83 9.94 -13.38
CA GLY A 130 -2.79 11.04 -13.20
C GLY A 130 -3.82 11.11 -14.32
N ARG A 131 -3.38 11.02 -15.58
CA ARG A 131 -4.29 10.99 -16.74
C ARG A 131 -5.25 9.80 -16.73
N ARG A 132 -4.75 8.60 -16.36
CA ARG A 132 -5.55 7.38 -16.27
C ARG A 132 -6.58 7.43 -15.14
N CYS A 133 -6.21 7.98 -13.99
CA CYS A 133 -7.04 8.06 -12.79
C CYS A 133 -7.87 9.36 -12.69
N GLY A 134 -7.77 10.24 -13.70
CA GLY A 134 -8.60 11.46 -13.77
C GLY A 134 -8.15 12.60 -12.87
N PHE A 135 -6.88 12.64 -12.44
CA PHE A 135 -6.32 13.76 -11.68
C PHE A 135 -5.11 14.39 -12.38
N ALA A 136 -4.80 15.64 -12.05
CA ALA A 136 -3.65 16.36 -12.61
C ALA A 136 -2.49 16.41 -11.62
N VAL A 137 -1.26 16.17 -12.09
CA VAL A 137 -0.05 16.54 -11.36
C VAL A 137 0.30 17.98 -11.73
N VAL A 138 0.11 18.91 -10.78
CA VAL A 138 0.07 20.36 -11.07
C VAL A 138 1.32 21.12 -10.63
N GLY A 139 2.32 20.44 -10.09
CA GLY A 139 3.55 21.06 -9.61
C GLY A 139 4.32 20.10 -8.72
N GLY A 140 5.13 20.66 -7.82
CA GLY A 140 5.87 19.86 -6.86
C GLY A 140 7.10 20.55 -6.31
N HIS A 141 7.97 19.77 -5.64
CA HIS A 141 9.22 20.21 -5.08
C HIS A 141 10.34 19.24 -5.40
N THR A 142 11.57 19.77 -5.56
CA THR A 142 12.77 18.98 -5.83
C THR A 142 13.88 19.36 -4.88
N ILE A 143 14.65 18.36 -4.41
CA ILE A 143 15.90 18.56 -3.68
C ILE A 143 17.01 17.71 -4.30
N ASP A 144 18.24 18.16 -4.22
CA ASP A 144 19.41 17.37 -4.59
C ASP A 144 19.73 16.38 -3.44
N ASP A 145 19.79 15.08 -3.75
CA ASP A 145 19.98 14.00 -2.76
C ASP A 145 20.68 12.82 -3.43
N PRO A 146 21.71 12.22 -2.82
CA PRO A 146 22.44 11.11 -3.43
C PRO A 146 21.59 9.87 -3.67
N GLU A 147 20.45 9.74 -2.99
CA GLU A 147 19.52 8.62 -3.14
C GLU A 147 18.22 9.11 -3.79
N PRO A 148 17.90 8.70 -5.04
CA PRO A 148 16.69 9.14 -5.70
C PRO A 148 15.45 8.65 -4.96
N LYS A 149 14.50 9.57 -4.74
CA LYS A 149 13.18 9.29 -4.21
C LYS A 149 12.14 10.03 -5.04
N TYR A 150 11.05 9.36 -5.31
CA TYR A 150 9.93 9.93 -6.04
C TYR A 150 8.60 9.48 -5.44
N GLY A 151 7.64 10.35 -5.46
CA GLY A 151 6.25 10.11 -5.12
C GLY A 151 5.42 11.37 -5.23
N LEU A 152 4.26 11.36 -4.62
CA LEU A 152 3.29 12.44 -4.71
C LEU A 152 2.78 12.84 -3.34
N ALA A 153 2.47 14.13 -3.19
CA ALA A 153 1.46 14.59 -2.25
C ALA A 153 0.14 14.66 -3.02
N VAL A 154 -0.86 13.88 -2.58
CA VAL A 154 -2.16 13.77 -3.28
C VAL A 154 -3.26 14.41 -2.46
N VAL A 155 -4.08 15.20 -3.12
CA VAL A 155 -5.30 15.77 -2.55
C VAL A 155 -6.50 15.18 -3.26
N GLY A 156 -7.44 14.63 -2.49
CA GLY A 156 -8.70 14.09 -2.96
C GLY A 156 -9.88 14.70 -2.20
N GLU A 157 -11.06 14.23 -2.53
CA GLU A 157 -12.32 14.64 -1.89
C GLU A 157 -13.17 13.43 -1.54
N VAL A 158 -13.87 13.50 -0.41
CA VAL A 158 -14.82 12.50 0.06
C VAL A 158 -16.00 13.19 0.74
N HIS A 159 -17.19 12.55 0.72
CA HIS A 159 -18.29 12.98 1.57
C HIS A 159 -17.98 12.61 3.04
N PRO A 160 -18.13 13.51 4.03
CA PRO A 160 -17.80 13.25 5.43
C PRO A 160 -18.40 11.96 5.99
N ASP A 161 -19.64 11.64 5.62
CA ASP A 161 -20.35 10.43 6.10
C ASP A 161 -20.00 9.15 5.31
N ARG A 162 -19.08 9.22 4.33
CA ARG A 162 -18.68 8.10 3.47
C ARG A 162 -17.18 7.80 3.53
N VAL A 163 -16.50 8.35 4.52
CA VAL A 163 -15.08 8.06 4.76
C VAL A 163 -14.95 6.59 5.16
N LEU A 164 -14.05 5.88 4.51
CA LEU A 164 -13.61 4.55 4.93
C LEU A 164 -12.42 4.71 5.86
N THR A 165 -12.34 3.92 6.92
CA THR A 165 -11.28 4.06 7.93
C THR A 165 -10.78 2.71 8.43
N ASN A 166 -9.62 2.70 9.09
CA ASN A 166 -9.14 1.53 9.81
C ASN A 166 -10.11 1.10 10.92
N ALA A 167 -10.77 2.04 11.58
CA ALA A 167 -11.71 1.79 12.67
C ALA A 167 -13.14 1.40 12.21
N GLY A 168 -13.30 1.08 10.93
CA GLY A 168 -14.63 0.84 10.33
C GLY A 168 -15.06 -0.60 10.23
N LEU A 169 -14.25 -1.60 10.62
CA LEU A 169 -14.64 -3.02 10.56
C LEU A 169 -15.76 -3.32 11.57
N ARG A 170 -16.68 -4.19 11.18
CA ARG A 170 -17.83 -4.62 12.00
C ARG A 170 -17.92 -6.15 12.08
N PRO A 171 -18.36 -6.71 13.20
CA PRO A 171 -18.65 -8.14 13.27
C PRO A 171 -19.63 -8.57 12.18
N GLY A 172 -19.29 -9.65 11.48
CA GLY A 172 -20.04 -10.16 10.33
C GLY A 172 -19.53 -9.69 8.97
N ASP A 173 -18.63 -8.70 8.91
CA ASP A 173 -18.01 -8.29 7.65
C ASP A 173 -17.19 -9.43 7.03
N GLU A 174 -17.21 -9.49 5.70
CA GLU A 174 -16.42 -10.41 4.89
C GLU A 174 -15.16 -9.66 4.39
N LEU A 175 -13.97 -10.16 4.75
CA LEU A 175 -12.71 -9.55 4.36
C LEU A 175 -12.39 -9.84 2.89
N VAL A 176 -12.22 -8.80 2.11
CA VAL A 176 -11.84 -8.86 0.70
C VAL A 176 -10.48 -8.20 0.50
N LEU A 177 -9.54 -8.96 -0.10
CA LEU A 177 -8.24 -8.46 -0.57
C LEU A 177 -8.28 -8.36 -2.10
N THR A 178 -7.86 -7.22 -2.67
CA THR A 178 -8.11 -6.91 -4.08
C THR A 178 -6.95 -7.20 -5.02
N LYS A 179 -5.74 -7.41 -4.50
CA LYS A 179 -4.55 -7.78 -5.29
C LYS A 179 -3.74 -8.86 -4.56
N PRO A 180 -2.93 -9.67 -5.28
CA PRO A 180 -2.11 -10.70 -4.68
C PRO A 180 -0.96 -10.10 -3.85
N LEU A 181 -0.48 -10.88 -2.85
CA LEU A 181 0.73 -10.58 -2.09
C LEU A 181 1.98 -11.17 -2.76
N GLY A 182 3.16 -10.74 -2.29
CA GLY A 182 4.45 -11.28 -2.70
C GLY A 182 5.35 -10.30 -3.44
N ILE A 183 4.99 -9.02 -3.51
CA ILE A 183 5.78 -7.99 -4.20
C ILE A 183 7.16 -7.83 -3.55
N GLY A 184 7.24 -7.77 -2.22
CA GLY A 184 8.50 -7.64 -1.51
C GLY A 184 9.43 -8.84 -1.71
N VAL A 185 8.89 -10.05 -1.63
CA VAL A 185 9.63 -11.29 -1.91
C VAL A 185 10.14 -11.30 -3.35
N THR A 186 9.26 -11.04 -4.34
CA THR A 186 9.59 -11.05 -5.77
C THR A 186 10.69 -10.02 -6.10
N THR A 187 10.55 -8.78 -5.65
CA THR A 187 11.53 -7.72 -5.92
C THR A 187 12.86 -7.96 -5.20
N THR A 188 12.82 -8.57 -4.02
CA THR A 188 14.03 -9.00 -3.30
C THR A 188 14.74 -10.14 -4.03
N ALA A 189 14.01 -11.11 -4.59
CA ALA A 189 14.58 -12.17 -5.42
C ALA A 189 15.35 -11.58 -6.59
N VAL A 190 14.72 -10.69 -7.37
CA VAL A 190 15.35 -10.00 -8.50
C VAL A 190 16.60 -9.23 -8.07
N LYS A 191 16.55 -8.47 -6.97
CA LYS A 191 17.69 -7.73 -6.44
C LYS A 191 18.85 -8.66 -6.04
N ARG A 192 18.56 -9.88 -5.59
CA ARG A 192 19.56 -10.92 -5.24
C ARG A 192 20.01 -11.77 -6.43
N GLY A 193 19.49 -11.50 -7.64
CA GLY A 193 19.79 -12.30 -8.84
C GLY A 193 19.11 -13.68 -8.86
N VAL A 194 18.09 -13.88 -8.03
CA VAL A 194 17.26 -15.09 -8.04
C VAL A 194 16.14 -14.90 -9.06
N PRO A 195 15.86 -15.88 -9.95
CA PRO A 195 14.78 -15.78 -10.92
C PRO A 195 13.42 -15.59 -10.25
N ALA A 196 12.65 -14.58 -10.71
CA ALA A 196 11.29 -14.32 -10.25
C ALA A 196 10.53 -13.54 -11.33
N ASP A 197 9.19 -13.62 -11.34
CA ASP A 197 8.34 -12.93 -12.30
C ASP A 197 8.16 -11.45 -11.89
N VAL A 198 9.12 -10.61 -12.27
CA VAL A 198 9.06 -9.16 -12.00
C VAL A 198 7.95 -8.49 -12.82
N ASP A 199 7.61 -9.00 -14.00
CA ASP A 199 6.59 -8.40 -14.85
C ASP A 199 5.20 -8.55 -14.22
N ALA A 200 4.91 -9.70 -13.61
CA ALA A 200 3.70 -9.89 -12.82
C ALA A 200 3.63 -8.91 -11.62
N ALA A 201 4.73 -8.74 -10.90
CA ALA A 201 4.79 -7.78 -9.79
C ALA A 201 4.59 -6.33 -10.28
N VAL A 202 5.20 -5.94 -11.40
CA VAL A 202 5.01 -4.61 -12.02
C VAL A 202 3.56 -4.41 -12.44
N ALA A 203 2.93 -5.40 -13.06
CA ALA A 203 1.51 -5.33 -13.44
C ALA A 203 0.61 -5.06 -12.24
N VAL A 204 0.85 -5.75 -11.11
CA VAL A 204 0.12 -5.51 -9.84
C VAL A 204 0.38 -4.10 -9.30
N MET A 205 1.65 -3.67 -9.24
CA MET A 205 2.04 -2.37 -8.69
C MET A 205 1.53 -1.17 -9.52
N THR A 206 1.36 -1.34 -10.84
CA THR A 206 0.86 -0.29 -11.73
C THR A 206 -0.66 -0.31 -11.94
N THR A 207 -1.37 -1.25 -11.35
CA THR A 207 -2.84 -1.28 -11.34
C THR A 207 -3.37 -0.36 -10.25
N PRO A 208 -4.15 0.71 -10.56
CA PRO A 208 -4.76 1.58 -9.55
C PRO A 208 -5.79 0.85 -8.70
N ASN A 209 -6.13 1.45 -7.55
CA ASN A 209 -7.15 0.92 -6.64
C ASN A 209 -8.53 1.63 -6.79
N ASP A 210 -8.78 2.33 -7.89
CA ASP A 210 -10.04 3.04 -8.17
C ASP A 210 -11.25 2.11 -8.27
N ASP A 211 -11.15 1.03 -9.04
CA ASP A 211 -12.17 -0.01 -9.10
C ASP A 211 -12.30 -0.74 -7.74
N ALA A 212 -11.20 -0.98 -7.04
CA ALA A 212 -11.21 -1.58 -5.71
C ALA A 212 -12.02 -0.73 -4.71
N ALA A 213 -11.82 0.60 -4.73
CA ALA A 213 -12.60 1.53 -3.91
C ALA A 213 -14.08 1.57 -4.32
N ALA A 214 -14.39 1.48 -5.61
CA ALA A 214 -15.77 1.38 -6.09
C ALA A 214 -16.44 0.08 -5.60
N ALA A 215 -15.72 -1.05 -5.64
CA ALA A 215 -16.20 -2.32 -5.12
C ALA A 215 -16.44 -2.28 -3.60
N ALA A 216 -15.52 -1.69 -2.83
CA ALA A 216 -15.66 -1.52 -1.38
C ALA A 216 -16.92 -0.71 -1.03
N ARG A 217 -17.12 0.46 -1.67
CA ARG A 217 -18.33 1.27 -1.49
C ARG A 217 -19.59 0.51 -1.89
N GLY A 218 -19.57 -0.19 -3.03
CA GLY A 218 -20.70 -1.01 -3.52
C GLY A 218 -21.04 -2.18 -2.60
N ALA A 219 -20.04 -2.74 -1.93
CA ALA A 219 -20.20 -3.79 -0.93
C ALA A 219 -20.64 -3.28 0.45
N GLY A 220 -20.82 -1.96 0.63
CA GLY A 220 -21.21 -1.36 1.91
C GLY A 220 -20.10 -1.38 2.96
N ALA A 221 -18.84 -1.36 2.53
CA ALA A 221 -17.70 -1.29 3.42
C ALA A 221 -17.70 0.02 4.22
N THR A 222 -17.24 -0.07 5.46
CA THR A 222 -16.93 1.06 6.34
C THR A 222 -15.49 1.01 6.80
N GLY A 223 -14.89 -0.19 6.88
CA GLY A 223 -13.47 -0.44 7.13
C GLY A 223 -12.71 -0.72 5.84
N CYS A 224 -11.61 0.01 5.61
CA CYS A 224 -10.73 -0.18 4.45
C CYS A 224 -9.33 0.36 4.77
N THR A 225 -8.32 -0.25 4.16
CA THR A 225 -6.93 0.25 4.07
C THR A 225 -6.32 -0.28 2.77
N ASP A 226 -5.21 0.30 2.30
CA ASP A 226 -4.38 -0.36 1.30
C ASP A 226 -3.28 -1.21 1.97
N VAL A 227 -2.94 -2.33 1.36
CA VAL A 227 -1.93 -3.25 1.90
C VAL A 227 -0.57 -2.90 1.31
N THR A 228 0.25 -2.21 2.08
CA THR A 228 1.56 -1.73 1.65
C THR A 228 2.70 -2.23 2.56
N GLY A 229 3.55 -1.34 3.05
CA GLY A 229 4.81 -1.67 3.71
C GLY A 229 4.73 -2.56 4.95
N TYR A 230 3.58 -2.63 5.62
CA TYR A 230 3.40 -3.48 6.81
C TYR A 230 2.86 -4.89 6.51
N GLY A 231 2.60 -5.19 5.23
CA GLY A 231 2.02 -6.47 4.82
C GLY A 231 0.57 -6.65 5.25
N LEU A 232 -0.06 -7.73 4.80
CA LEU A 232 -1.47 -8.00 5.10
C LEU A 232 -1.73 -8.07 6.61
N LEU A 233 -0.94 -8.84 7.35
CA LEU A 233 -1.16 -9.01 8.79
C LEU A 233 -0.95 -7.71 9.56
N GLY A 234 0.02 -6.90 9.19
CA GLY A 234 0.27 -5.61 9.85
C GLY A 234 -0.88 -4.63 9.65
N HIS A 235 -1.38 -4.48 8.42
CA HIS A 235 -2.53 -3.62 8.12
C HIS A 235 -3.82 -4.14 8.76
N LEU A 236 -4.09 -5.45 8.65
CA LEU A 236 -5.28 -6.04 9.28
C LEU A 236 -5.25 -5.92 10.81
N THR A 237 -4.09 -6.07 11.44
CA THR A 237 -3.93 -5.87 12.89
C THR A 237 -4.28 -4.43 13.28
N LYS A 238 -3.85 -3.44 12.52
CA LYS A 238 -4.25 -2.04 12.76
C LYS A 238 -5.76 -1.87 12.68
N MET A 239 -6.39 -2.43 11.64
CA MET A 239 -7.84 -2.36 11.47
C MET A 239 -8.59 -3.04 12.61
N THR A 240 -8.19 -4.26 13.02
CA THR A 240 -8.87 -5.00 14.10
C THR A 240 -8.74 -4.29 15.44
N VAL A 241 -7.56 -3.76 15.76
CA VAL A 241 -7.32 -2.99 16.99
C VAL A 241 -8.14 -1.69 16.97
N ALA A 242 -8.10 -0.92 15.89
CA ALA A 242 -8.83 0.33 15.78
C ALA A 242 -10.35 0.15 15.83
N SER A 243 -10.86 -0.98 15.30
CA SER A 243 -12.28 -1.32 15.31
C SER A 243 -12.75 -2.05 16.57
N GLY A 244 -11.83 -2.57 17.41
CA GLY A 244 -12.18 -3.38 18.59
C GLY A 244 -12.82 -4.73 18.26
N VAL A 245 -12.36 -5.38 17.18
CA VAL A 245 -12.90 -6.65 16.65
C VAL A 245 -11.80 -7.68 16.45
N ASP A 246 -12.13 -8.95 16.27
CA ASP A 246 -11.19 -9.97 15.79
C ASP A 246 -11.43 -10.25 14.29
N ALA A 247 -10.41 -10.74 13.60
CA ALA A 247 -10.50 -11.20 12.22
C ALA A 247 -10.07 -12.67 12.11
N HIS A 248 -10.80 -13.46 11.30
CA HIS A 248 -10.41 -14.81 10.90
C HIS A 248 -10.00 -14.78 9.43
N VAL A 249 -8.77 -15.22 9.13
CA VAL A 249 -8.20 -15.25 7.78
C VAL A 249 -8.04 -16.70 7.33
N ASP A 250 -8.60 -17.04 6.19
CA ASP A 250 -8.29 -18.28 5.48
C ASP A 250 -7.00 -18.09 4.67
N VAL A 251 -5.91 -18.61 5.20
CA VAL A 251 -4.56 -18.51 4.60
C VAL A 251 -4.54 -19.06 3.17
N ALA A 252 -5.32 -20.12 2.89
CA ALA A 252 -5.36 -20.73 1.57
C ALA A 252 -6.13 -19.88 0.54
N ALA A 253 -7.01 -18.99 1.01
CA ALA A 253 -7.77 -18.08 0.15
C ALA A 253 -7.00 -16.81 -0.24
N VAL A 254 -5.87 -16.50 0.43
CA VAL A 254 -5.08 -15.28 0.13
C VAL A 254 -4.39 -15.44 -1.22
N PRO A 255 -4.64 -14.54 -2.20
CA PRO A 255 -4.02 -14.60 -3.50
C PRO A 255 -2.53 -14.21 -3.41
N LEU A 256 -1.67 -14.94 -4.13
CA LEU A 256 -0.23 -14.76 -4.14
C LEU A 256 0.29 -14.66 -5.57
N LEU A 257 1.34 -13.88 -5.78
CA LEU A 257 2.15 -13.94 -7.00
C LEU A 257 2.78 -15.32 -7.15
N GLY A 258 2.95 -15.77 -8.39
CA GLY A 258 3.54 -17.07 -8.68
C GLY A 258 4.96 -17.23 -8.11
N GLY A 259 5.27 -18.38 -7.50
CA GLY A 259 6.58 -18.72 -6.97
C GLY A 259 6.92 -18.08 -5.61
N VAL A 260 6.03 -17.29 -5.00
CA VAL A 260 6.32 -16.58 -3.73
C VAL A 260 6.55 -17.56 -2.57
N ARG A 261 5.78 -18.64 -2.47
CA ARG A 261 5.95 -19.63 -1.40
C ARG A 261 7.30 -20.35 -1.52
N GLU A 262 7.67 -20.74 -2.73
CA GLU A 262 8.94 -21.38 -3.04
C GLU A 262 10.12 -20.45 -2.70
N LEU A 263 10.04 -19.18 -3.08
CA LEU A 263 11.06 -18.18 -2.76
C LEU A 263 11.22 -17.98 -1.25
N VAL A 264 10.13 -17.93 -0.49
CA VAL A 264 10.19 -17.83 0.98
C VAL A 264 10.79 -19.09 1.60
N ALA A 265 10.42 -20.29 1.13
CA ALA A 265 11.02 -21.56 1.58
C ALA A 265 12.53 -21.62 1.30
N ASP A 266 12.99 -21.01 0.21
CA ASP A 266 14.42 -20.86 -0.15
C ASP A 266 15.12 -19.70 0.61
N GLY A 267 14.44 -19.06 1.57
CA GLY A 267 15.02 -18.00 2.40
C GLY A 267 15.08 -16.62 1.72
N VAL A 268 14.34 -16.40 0.63
CA VAL A 268 14.23 -15.10 0.00
C VAL A 268 13.16 -14.27 0.74
N VAL A 269 13.59 -13.67 1.86
CA VAL A 269 12.71 -12.85 2.70
C VAL A 269 13.29 -11.43 2.80
N PRO A 270 12.47 -10.37 2.52
CA PRO A 270 12.87 -8.99 2.72
C PRO A 270 13.08 -8.65 4.20
N GLY A 271 14.02 -7.74 4.49
CA GLY A 271 14.23 -7.26 5.87
C GLY A 271 13.00 -6.54 6.44
N GLY A 272 12.19 -5.90 5.59
CA GLY A 272 10.91 -5.30 5.97
C GLY A 272 9.92 -6.34 6.48
N THR A 273 9.79 -7.45 5.77
CA THR A 273 8.92 -8.59 6.12
C THR A 273 9.28 -9.18 7.49
N LEU A 274 10.57 -9.36 7.78
CA LEU A 274 11.03 -9.84 9.09
C LEU A 274 10.66 -8.87 10.22
N ARG A 275 10.79 -7.55 10.00
CA ARG A 275 10.39 -6.54 10.99
C ARG A 275 8.87 -6.53 11.20
N ASN A 276 8.09 -6.64 10.13
CA ASN A 276 6.64 -6.74 10.19
C ASN A 276 6.21 -7.95 11.01
N ARG A 277 6.78 -9.13 10.70
CA ARG A 277 6.50 -10.40 11.39
C ARG A 277 6.75 -10.28 12.90
N ALA A 278 7.89 -9.71 13.30
CA ALA A 278 8.22 -9.53 14.70
C ALA A 278 7.32 -8.53 15.43
N TRP A 279 6.81 -7.51 14.73
CA TRP A 279 5.96 -6.48 15.33
C TRP A 279 4.56 -6.96 15.68
N ILE A 280 4.00 -7.90 14.92
CA ILE A 280 2.61 -8.36 15.08
C ILE A 280 2.45 -9.60 15.96
N ASP A 281 3.55 -10.16 16.51
CA ASP A 281 3.59 -11.49 17.12
C ASP A 281 2.57 -11.69 18.24
N ASP A 282 2.35 -10.67 19.08
CA ASP A 282 1.41 -10.70 20.19
C ASP A 282 -0.07 -10.53 19.77
N ARG A 283 -0.34 -10.25 18.49
CA ARG A 283 -1.69 -10.04 17.94
C ARG A 283 -2.15 -11.16 17.01
N ILE A 284 -1.28 -12.10 16.69
CA ILE A 284 -1.58 -13.20 15.77
C ILE A 284 -1.81 -14.49 16.53
N VAL A 285 -2.94 -15.15 16.25
CA VAL A 285 -3.22 -16.53 16.67
C VAL A 285 -3.02 -17.40 15.43
N ALA A 286 -1.83 -17.98 15.31
CA ALA A 286 -1.41 -18.67 14.09
C ALA A 286 -2.20 -19.96 13.77
N GLY A 287 -2.84 -20.59 14.77
CA GLY A 287 -3.59 -21.82 14.53
C GLY A 287 -2.72 -22.92 13.93
N SER A 288 -3.05 -23.35 12.69
CA SER A 288 -2.27 -24.33 11.94
C SER A 288 -1.29 -23.71 10.95
N ALA A 289 -1.24 -22.38 10.82
CA ALA A 289 -0.33 -21.70 9.91
C ALA A 289 1.13 -21.83 10.37
N GLY A 290 2.01 -22.18 9.43
CA GLY A 290 3.45 -22.29 9.67
C GLY A 290 4.16 -20.93 9.57
N GLU A 291 5.46 -20.92 9.93
CA GLU A 291 6.27 -19.68 9.83
C GLU A 291 6.36 -19.14 8.40
N GLU A 292 6.39 -20.01 7.40
CA GLU A 292 6.36 -19.59 5.98
C GLU A 292 5.07 -18.83 5.63
N ASP A 293 3.91 -19.29 6.11
CA ASP A 293 2.65 -18.58 5.93
C ASP A 293 2.69 -17.21 6.60
N LEU A 294 3.18 -17.13 7.83
CA LEU A 294 3.33 -15.89 8.57
C LEU A 294 4.25 -14.89 7.85
N LEU A 295 5.35 -15.37 7.27
CA LEU A 295 6.26 -14.54 6.48
C LEU A 295 5.59 -14.02 5.21
N VAL A 296 4.90 -14.89 4.45
CA VAL A 296 4.17 -14.51 3.23
C VAL A 296 3.10 -13.46 3.53
N LEU A 297 2.31 -13.67 4.59
CA LEU A 297 1.25 -12.73 4.98
C LEU A 297 1.79 -11.42 5.59
N SER A 298 3.04 -11.41 6.07
CA SER A 298 3.75 -10.23 6.56
C SER A 298 4.58 -9.53 5.48
N ASP A 299 4.59 -10.07 4.24
CA ASP A 299 5.43 -9.53 3.15
C ASP A 299 5.09 -8.08 2.83
N ALA A 300 6.13 -7.22 2.85
CA ALA A 300 5.98 -5.81 2.56
C ALA A 300 5.55 -5.60 1.10
N GLN A 301 4.41 -4.97 0.89
CA GLN A 301 3.91 -4.65 -0.44
C GLN A 301 4.28 -3.22 -0.83
N THR A 302 4.37 -2.96 -2.13
CA THR A 302 4.42 -1.62 -2.72
C THR A 302 3.27 -1.51 -3.71
N SER A 303 2.44 -0.49 -3.58
CA SER A 303 1.24 -0.32 -4.41
C SER A 303 0.33 -1.57 -4.40
N GLY A 304 0.13 -2.15 -3.23
CA GLY A 304 -0.70 -3.33 -3.05
C GLY A 304 -2.19 -3.04 -3.23
N GLY A 305 -3.01 -4.06 -2.96
CA GLY A 305 -4.46 -3.96 -3.08
C GLY A 305 -5.13 -3.34 -1.86
N LEU A 306 -6.41 -2.99 -2.00
CA LEU A 306 -7.24 -2.65 -0.85
C LEU A 306 -7.61 -3.92 -0.09
N LEU A 307 -7.64 -3.79 1.24
CA LEU A 307 -8.25 -4.71 2.18
C LEU A 307 -9.48 -4.02 2.78
N PHE A 308 -10.66 -4.56 2.57
CA PHE A 308 -11.89 -3.97 3.12
C PHE A 308 -12.84 -5.01 3.70
N GLY A 309 -13.66 -4.58 4.67
CA GLY A 309 -14.76 -5.34 5.21
C GLY A 309 -16.04 -5.12 4.39
N ALA A 310 -16.41 -6.08 3.54
CA ALA A 310 -17.70 -6.07 2.84
C ALA A 310 -18.83 -6.43 3.81
N ALA A 311 -19.97 -5.76 3.71
CA ALA A 311 -21.15 -6.11 4.50
C ALA A 311 -21.55 -7.58 4.28
N PRO A 312 -22.14 -8.25 5.28
CA PRO A 312 -22.46 -9.68 5.21
C PRO A 312 -23.20 -10.10 3.93
N GLY A 313 -22.66 -11.12 3.25
CA GLY A 313 -23.20 -11.65 1.99
C GLY A 313 -22.88 -10.83 0.75
N ARG A 314 -22.01 -9.81 0.84
CA ARG A 314 -21.62 -8.96 -0.30
C ARG A 314 -20.20 -9.19 -0.82
N GLY A 315 -19.35 -9.92 -0.07
CA GLY A 315 -17.95 -10.14 -0.42
C GLY A 315 -17.77 -10.86 -1.74
N ASP A 316 -18.49 -11.98 -1.96
CA ASP A 316 -18.35 -12.77 -3.18
C ASP A 316 -18.80 -11.99 -4.43
N ALA A 317 -19.83 -11.15 -4.32
CA ALA A 317 -20.25 -10.28 -5.43
C ALA A 317 -19.21 -9.20 -5.75
N ALA A 318 -18.58 -8.60 -4.72
CA ALA A 318 -17.48 -7.65 -4.91
C ALA A 318 -16.27 -8.31 -5.57
N VAL A 319 -15.88 -9.51 -5.13
CA VAL A 319 -14.80 -10.30 -5.75
C VAL A 319 -15.11 -10.61 -7.21
N ALA A 320 -16.32 -11.09 -7.53
CA ALA A 320 -16.71 -11.40 -8.91
C ALA A 320 -16.66 -10.15 -9.80
N TRP A 321 -17.10 -9.00 -9.29
CA TRP A 321 -17.07 -7.74 -10.01
C TRP A 321 -15.64 -7.27 -10.30
N LEU A 322 -14.72 -7.40 -9.32
CA LEU A 322 -13.30 -7.08 -9.47
C LEU A 322 -12.58 -8.02 -10.44
N ARG A 323 -12.84 -9.34 -10.33
CA ARG A 323 -12.26 -10.33 -11.25
C ARG A 323 -12.69 -10.07 -12.70
N GLY A 324 -13.92 -9.64 -12.92
CA GLY A 324 -14.40 -9.20 -14.23
C GLY A 324 -13.67 -7.98 -14.81
N ARG A 325 -12.86 -7.28 -13.99
CA ARG A 325 -11.99 -6.14 -14.36
C ARG A 325 -10.50 -6.46 -14.34
N GLY A 326 -10.14 -7.71 -14.18
CA GLY A 326 -8.76 -8.17 -14.21
C GLY A 326 -8.01 -8.11 -12.87
N TYR A 327 -8.71 -7.85 -11.77
CA TYR A 327 -8.10 -7.96 -10.44
C TYR A 327 -8.02 -9.43 -9.99
N ASP A 328 -6.92 -9.80 -9.35
CA ASP A 328 -6.80 -11.08 -8.64
C ASP A 328 -7.31 -10.92 -7.20
N ALA A 329 -8.60 -10.62 -7.08
CA ALA A 329 -9.26 -10.37 -5.80
C ALA A 329 -9.79 -11.67 -5.19
N ALA A 330 -9.81 -11.72 -3.84
CA ALA A 330 -10.37 -12.85 -3.10
C ALA A 330 -11.07 -12.41 -1.81
N ARG A 331 -12.09 -13.16 -1.39
CA ARG A 331 -12.61 -13.12 -0.04
C ARG A 331 -11.70 -14.01 0.82
N ILE A 332 -10.99 -13.38 1.75
CA ILE A 332 -9.91 -14.01 2.51
C ILE A 332 -10.29 -14.30 3.97
N GLY A 333 -11.50 -13.95 4.41
CA GLY A 333 -11.85 -14.16 5.80
C GLY A 333 -13.13 -13.45 6.24
N THR A 334 -13.31 -13.36 7.55
CA THR A 334 -14.47 -12.73 8.20
C THR A 334 -14.08 -12.00 9.47
N VAL A 335 -14.88 -11.03 9.87
CA VAL A 335 -14.74 -10.26 11.12
C VAL A 335 -15.70 -10.79 12.17
N THR A 336 -15.24 -10.88 13.41
CA THR A 336 -16.06 -11.31 14.56
C THR A 336 -15.91 -10.35 15.73
N GLU A 337 -16.81 -10.43 16.72
CA GLU A 337 -16.58 -9.75 18.00
C GLU A 337 -15.23 -10.17 18.58
N GLY A 338 -14.50 -9.20 19.17
CA GLY A 338 -13.17 -9.50 19.69
C GLY A 338 -12.47 -8.31 20.32
N THR A 339 -11.14 -8.38 20.39
CA THR A 339 -10.28 -7.41 21.09
C THR A 339 -9.08 -6.95 20.27
N GLY A 340 -9.05 -7.21 18.97
CA GLY A 340 -7.98 -6.82 18.07
C GLY A 340 -7.03 -7.96 17.69
N LEU A 341 -7.49 -9.21 17.69
CA LEU A 341 -6.68 -10.36 17.28
C LEU A 341 -6.95 -10.73 15.81
N VAL A 342 -5.92 -11.23 15.15
CA VAL A 342 -6.02 -11.88 13.84
C VAL A 342 -5.76 -13.39 14.03
N ARG A 343 -6.70 -14.22 13.58
CA ARG A 343 -6.68 -15.68 13.67
C ARG A 343 -6.51 -16.28 12.27
N LEU A 344 -5.58 -17.23 12.14
CA LEU A 344 -5.26 -17.92 10.88
C LEU A 344 -5.72 -19.37 10.91
#